data_005087dc8719617cc676ae70b8ba664c
#
_entry.id   005087dc8719617cc676ae70b8ba664c
#
_cell.length_a   1.000
_cell.length_b   1.000
_cell.length_c   1.000
_cell.angle_alpha   90.00
_cell.angle_beta   90.00
_cell.angle_gamma   90.00
#
_symmetry.space_group_name_H-M   'P 1'
#
loop_
_entity.id
_entity.type
_entity.pdbx_description
1 polymer ?
#
loop_
_entity_poly.entity_id
_entity_poly.type
_entity_poly.pdbx_seq_one_letter_code
_entity_poly.pdbx_strand_id
1 'polypeptide(L)'
;MKIGISCYPTFGGSGIVATELAMALAAGGDEVHVLSYALPSRLTFINANLFFHEVVVPHYPLFEFPPYSLALATQIVEVARHQRLDLIHVHYAVPNAVSAVLAREILAPQPLKVVTTLHGTDITLVGNDPNYLETTRFGIVKSDAVTAVSGALREATQKQLGIGTHIDVVPNFINPARFHDAKAQNGANRWRGEGEKLLVHISNFRPVKRVHDVVEIFRKVHEQVSSRLLLVGDGPDRPKVEQHARDCGVFDAVTFIGNVPLVEEILVGADLFLLPSETESFGLAALEALSCEVPVIATAVGGLPEVVREDENGYLFPVGDVDSMAAAAVALLLDDERRRRFGRAGREWVLEQFDEAEVVERYRRIYRQVLED
;
A
#
# COMPACT_ATOMS: atom_id res chain seq x y z
N MET A 1 -20.56 13.97 5.14
CA MET A 1 -19.49 14.73 5.82
C MET A 1 -18.65 15.45 4.77
N LYS A 2 -17.96 16.54 5.17
CA LYS A 2 -16.95 17.23 4.35
C LYS A 2 -15.55 16.86 4.85
N ILE A 3 -14.83 16.09 4.07
CA ILE A 3 -13.61 15.41 4.50
C ILE A 3 -12.43 15.90 3.66
N GLY A 4 -11.39 16.42 4.32
CA GLY A 4 -10.09 16.58 3.67
C GLY A 4 -9.30 15.27 3.73
N ILE A 5 -8.60 14.91 2.66
CA ILE A 5 -7.64 13.76 2.66
C ILE A 5 -6.30 14.25 2.16
N SER A 6 -5.25 14.13 2.98
CA SER A 6 -3.88 14.45 2.57
C SER A 6 -3.06 13.19 2.40
N CYS A 7 -2.39 13.04 1.25
CA CYS A 7 -1.58 11.89 0.92
C CYS A 7 -0.41 12.23 -0.03
N TYR A 8 0.52 11.30 -0.18
CA TYR A 8 1.52 11.37 -1.24
C TYR A 8 0.94 10.90 -2.59
N PRO A 9 1.28 11.55 -3.72
CA PRO A 9 0.74 11.21 -5.04
C PRO A 9 1.45 10.02 -5.71
N THR A 10 2.19 9.21 -4.93
CA THR A 10 3.06 8.16 -5.44
C THR A 10 2.31 6.86 -5.76
N PHE A 11 2.90 6.01 -6.61
CA PHE A 11 2.48 4.62 -6.84
C PHE A 11 2.70 3.69 -5.63
N GLY A 12 3.16 4.21 -4.50
CA GLY A 12 3.31 3.45 -3.25
C GLY A 12 1.97 3.14 -2.58
N GLY A 13 1.92 2.07 -1.79
CA GLY A 13 0.69 1.56 -1.17
C GLY A 13 -0.13 2.61 -0.42
N SER A 14 0.52 3.52 0.32
CA SER A 14 -0.18 4.57 1.07
C SER A 14 -0.92 5.57 0.19
N GLY A 15 -0.31 6.01 -0.93
CA GLY A 15 -0.96 6.92 -1.88
C GLY A 15 -2.14 6.25 -2.57
N ILE A 16 -1.99 4.97 -2.93
CA ILE A 16 -3.06 4.15 -3.51
C ILE A 16 -4.24 4.04 -2.53
N VAL A 17 -3.99 3.61 -1.30
CA VAL A 17 -5.04 3.42 -0.28
C VAL A 17 -5.77 4.72 0.03
N ALA A 18 -5.04 5.83 0.20
CA ALA A 18 -5.67 7.14 0.44
C ALA A 18 -6.58 7.59 -0.72
N THR A 19 -6.15 7.32 -1.95
CA THR A 19 -6.91 7.66 -3.17
C THR A 19 -8.16 6.80 -3.31
N GLU A 20 -8.02 5.48 -3.12
CA GLU A 20 -9.16 4.55 -3.15
C GLU A 20 -10.18 4.90 -2.05
N LEU A 21 -9.71 5.23 -0.83
CA LEU A 21 -10.57 5.67 0.26
C LEU A 21 -11.32 6.98 -0.11
N ALA A 22 -10.63 7.96 -0.70
CA ALA A 22 -11.23 9.20 -1.14
C ALA A 22 -12.35 8.95 -2.16
N MET A 23 -12.11 8.10 -3.15
CA MET A 23 -13.09 7.75 -4.17
C MET A 23 -14.29 6.99 -3.58
N ALA A 24 -14.06 6.04 -2.69
CA ALA A 24 -15.12 5.27 -2.05
C ALA A 24 -16.00 6.12 -1.12
N LEU A 25 -15.41 7.04 -0.35
CA LEU A 25 -16.15 8.00 0.47
C LEU A 25 -17.01 8.94 -0.40
N ALA A 26 -16.44 9.47 -1.48
CA ALA A 26 -17.16 10.34 -2.40
C ALA A 26 -18.30 9.59 -3.12
N ALA A 27 -18.09 8.36 -3.54
CA ALA A 27 -19.13 7.50 -4.11
C ALA A 27 -20.26 7.22 -3.12
N GLY A 28 -19.94 7.15 -1.83
CA GLY A 28 -20.91 6.98 -0.74
C GLY A 28 -21.60 8.28 -0.29
N GLY A 29 -21.39 9.40 -1.01
CA GLY A 29 -22.10 10.68 -0.80
C GLY A 29 -21.39 11.68 0.12
N ASP A 30 -20.18 11.39 0.60
CA ASP A 30 -19.36 12.37 1.32
C ASP A 30 -18.73 13.36 0.33
N GLU A 31 -18.56 14.63 0.73
CA GLU A 31 -17.80 15.63 -0.03
C GLU A 31 -16.33 15.52 0.35
N VAL A 32 -15.47 15.13 -0.60
CA VAL A 32 -14.08 14.79 -0.32
C VAL A 32 -13.11 15.70 -1.06
N HIS A 33 -12.18 16.29 -0.32
CA HIS A 33 -11.15 17.21 -0.80
C HIS A 33 -9.78 16.58 -0.64
N VAL A 34 -9.15 16.15 -1.74
CA VAL A 34 -7.82 15.54 -1.74
C VAL A 34 -6.75 16.63 -1.85
N LEU A 35 -5.78 16.63 -0.92
CA LEU A 35 -4.67 17.59 -0.89
C LEU A 35 -3.35 16.85 -1.11
N SER A 36 -2.61 17.21 -2.16
CA SER A 36 -1.31 16.62 -2.49
C SER A 36 -0.50 17.56 -3.38
N TYR A 37 0.83 17.39 -3.46
CA TYR A 37 1.69 18.23 -4.30
C TYR A 37 1.66 17.87 -5.80
N ALA A 38 0.97 16.79 -6.17
CA ALA A 38 0.65 16.42 -7.54
C ALA A 38 -0.60 15.54 -7.54
N LEU A 39 -1.24 15.39 -8.70
CA LEU A 39 -2.41 14.53 -8.85
C LEU A 39 -2.05 13.07 -8.51
N PRO A 40 -2.71 12.43 -7.53
CA PRO A 40 -2.47 11.03 -7.21
C PRO A 40 -2.77 10.10 -8.40
N SER A 41 -1.92 9.08 -8.57
CA SER A 41 -1.89 8.24 -9.78
C SER A 41 -3.20 7.49 -10.10
N ARG A 42 -4.01 7.20 -9.08
CA ARG A 42 -5.31 6.50 -9.25
C ARG A 42 -6.52 7.41 -9.08
N LEU A 43 -6.32 8.71 -8.85
CA LEU A 43 -7.44 9.64 -8.65
C LEU A 43 -8.16 9.90 -9.96
N THR A 44 -9.45 9.57 -10.01
CA THR A 44 -10.34 9.82 -11.14
C THR A 44 -11.42 10.84 -10.75
N PHE A 45 -11.69 11.84 -11.60
CA PHE A 45 -12.68 12.89 -11.35
C PHE A 45 -14.06 12.54 -11.88
N ILE A 46 -14.47 11.28 -11.74
CA ILE A 46 -15.80 10.84 -12.23
C ILE A 46 -16.93 11.19 -11.28
N ASN A 47 -16.61 11.48 -10.00
CA ASN A 47 -17.61 11.79 -8.97
C ASN A 47 -17.71 13.30 -8.71
N ALA A 48 -18.94 13.84 -8.68
CA ALA A 48 -19.19 15.25 -8.42
C ALA A 48 -18.82 15.71 -6.99
N ASN A 49 -18.61 14.76 -6.06
CA ASN A 49 -18.26 15.05 -4.67
C ASN A 49 -16.75 14.92 -4.39
N LEU A 50 -15.91 14.78 -5.43
CA LEU A 50 -14.46 14.56 -5.28
C LEU A 50 -13.68 15.73 -5.91
N PHE A 51 -12.89 16.41 -5.07
CA PHE A 51 -12.15 17.62 -5.43
C PHE A 51 -10.67 17.44 -5.16
N PHE A 52 -9.81 18.00 -6.02
CA PHE A 52 -8.37 17.97 -5.85
C PHE A 52 -7.84 19.39 -5.60
N HIS A 53 -6.95 19.51 -4.62
CA HIS A 53 -6.25 20.75 -4.26
C HIS A 53 -4.74 20.51 -4.29
N GLU A 54 -4.06 21.17 -5.23
CA GLU A 54 -2.62 21.07 -5.33
C GLU A 54 -1.92 21.87 -4.23
N VAL A 55 -1.01 21.25 -3.53
CA VAL A 55 -0.14 21.90 -2.54
C VAL A 55 1.09 22.46 -3.27
N VAL A 56 1.02 23.73 -3.64
CA VAL A 56 2.12 24.41 -4.32
C VAL A 56 3.17 24.84 -3.30
N VAL A 57 4.41 24.44 -3.48
CA VAL A 57 5.54 24.87 -2.66
C VAL A 57 6.37 25.87 -3.45
N PRO A 58 6.28 27.18 -3.16
CA PRO A 58 7.02 28.19 -3.91
C PRO A 58 8.52 28.04 -3.65
N HIS A 59 9.31 28.19 -4.72
CA HIS A 59 10.75 28.28 -4.58
C HIS A 59 11.11 29.68 -4.08
N TYR A 60 11.81 29.73 -2.93
CA TYR A 60 12.32 30.97 -2.38
C TYR A 60 13.84 30.83 -2.17
N PRO A 61 14.66 31.73 -2.72
CA PRO A 61 16.12 31.57 -2.78
C PRO A 61 16.83 31.36 -1.43
N LEU A 62 16.23 31.81 -0.32
CA LEU A 62 16.79 31.63 1.02
C LEU A 62 16.44 30.25 1.64
N PHE A 63 15.55 29.48 1.02
CA PHE A 63 15.26 28.13 1.48
C PHE A 63 16.07 27.12 0.68
N GLU A 64 17.07 26.54 1.31
CA GLU A 64 17.83 25.42 0.72
C GLU A 64 16.91 24.25 0.37
N PHE A 65 15.96 23.96 1.27
CA PHE A 65 14.93 22.93 1.08
C PHE A 65 13.53 23.59 1.15
N PRO A 66 12.68 23.44 0.13
CA PRO A 66 11.32 23.97 0.15
C PRO A 66 10.51 23.42 1.33
N PRO A 67 9.89 24.24 2.18
CA PRO A 67 9.21 23.83 3.40
C PRO A 67 7.80 23.26 3.11
N TYR A 68 7.73 22.07 2.53
CA TYR A 68 6.48 21.40 2.15
C TYR A 68 5.46 21.34 3.29
N SER A 69 5.89 21.04 4.52
CA SER A 69 5.00 20.93 5.69
C SER A 69 4.24 22.22 5.98
N LEU A 70 4.88 23.37 5.80
CA LEU A 70 4.25 24.68 6.01
C LEU A 70 3.27 25.00 4.87
N ALA A 71 3.63 24.70 3.62
CA ALA A 71 2.75 24.85 2.48
C ALA A 71 1.49 23.98 2.62
N LEU A 72 1.67 22.72 3.03
CA LEU A 72 0.56 21.79 3.29
C LEU A 72 -0.35 22.31 4.41
N ALA A 73 0.22 22.78 5.52
CA ALA A 73 -0.59 23.35 6.61
C ALA A 73 -1.42 24.56 6.13
N THR A 74 -0.82 25.46 5.34
CA THR A 74 -1.52 26.61 4.77
C THR A 74 -2.64 26.16 3.83
N GLN A 75 -2.38 25.18 2.95
CA GLN A 75 -3.40 24.66 2.03
C GLN A 75 -4.56 23.99 2.78
N ILE A 76 -4.27 23.25 3.86
CA ILE A 76 -5.31 22.67 4.73
C ILE A 76 -6.17 23.79 5.33
N VAL A 77 -5.55 24.87 5.85
CA VAL A 77 -6.27 26.03 6.41
C VAL A 77 -7.21 26.67 5.37
N GLU A 78 -6.72 26.91 4.17
CA GLU A 78 -7.52 27.53 3.09
C GLU A 78 -8.69 26.65 2.70
N VAL A 79 -8.46 25.37 2.43
CA VAL A 79 -9.53 24.43 2.06
C VAL A 79 -10.53 24.27 3.19
N ALA A 80 -10.07 24.12 4.44
CA ALA A 80 -10.96 23.99 5.60
C ALA A 80 -11.85 25.22 5.81
N ARG A 81 -11.35 26.44 5.61
CA ARG A 81 -12.14 27.68 5.71
C ARG A 81 -13.20 27.78 4.61
N HIS A 82 -12.76 27.60 3.36
CA HIS A 82 -13.63 27.83 2.21
C HIS A 82 -14.68 26.73 2.04
N GLN A 83 -14.29 25.49 2.27
CA GLN A 83 -15.18 24.34 2.08
C GLN A 83 -15.90 23.93 3.38
N ARG A 84 -15.48 24.47 4.54
CA ARG A 84 -16.01 24.12 5.87
C ARG A 84 -15.83 22.63 6.15
N LEU A 85 -14.60 22.15 6.08
CA LEU A 85 -14.29 20.76 6.39
C LEU A 85 -14.71 20.42 7.83
N ASP A 86 -15.31 19.25 8.00
CA ASP A 86 -15.61 18.67 9.32
C ASP A 86 -14.33 18.08 9.93
N LEU A 87 -13.53 17.41 9.10
CA LEU A 87 -12.28 16.79 9.51
C LEU A 87 -11.25 16.76 8.37
N ILE A 88 -9.99 16.61 8.75
CA ILE A 88 -8.88 16.25 7.86
C ILE A 88 -8.35 14.87 8.22
N HIS A 89 -8.35 13.93 7.27
CA HIS A 89 -7.73 12.64 7.41
C HIS A 89 -6.40 12.63 6.67
N VAL A 90 -5.33 12.44 7.38
CA VAL A 90 -3.98 12.46 6.82
C VAL A 90 -3.35 11.07 6.83
N HIS A 91 -2.72 10.72 5.73
CA HIS A 91 -1.96 9.50 5.57
C HIS A 91 -0.47 9.82 5.78
N TYR A 92 0.15 9.16 6.74
CA TYR A 92 1.47 9.38 7.34
C TYR A 92 1.51 10.38 8.51
N ALA A 93 2.20 9.98 9.57
CA ALA A 93 2.43 10.82 10.75
C ALA A 93 3.28 12.06 10.40
N VAL A 94 4.36 11.88 9.64
CA VAL A 94 5.25 12.97 9.22
C VAL A 94 5.37 12.98 7.69
N PRO A 95 5.20 14.13 7.06
CA PRO A 95 4.90 15.46 7.64
C PRO A 95 3.41 15.74 7.82
N ASN A 96 2.52 14.84 7.37
CA ASN A 96 1.11 15.17 7.14
C ASN A 96 0.34 15.42 8.45
N ALA A 97 0.49 14.57 9.48
CA ALA A 97 -0.20 14.81 10.75
C ALA A 97 0.29 16.09 11.44
N VAL A 98 1.60 16.35 11.42
CA VAL A 98 2.15 17.60 11.96
C VAL A 98 1.59 18.83 11.26
N SER A 99 1.49 18.78 9.93
CA SER A 99 0.89 19.87 9.13
C SER A 99 -0.60 20.06 9.43
N ALA A 100 -1.34 18.97 9.62
CA ALA A 100 -2.76 19.03 9.96
C ALA A 100 -2.99 19.59 11.37
N VAL A 101 -2.19 19.20 12.35
CA VAL A 101 -2.24 19.76 13.72
C VAL A 101 -1.91 21.25 13.68
N LEU A 102 -0.89 21.68 12.94
CA LEU A 102 -0.55 23.09 12.77
C LEU A 102 -1.73 23.86 12.12
N ALA A 103 -2.33 23.30 11.08
CA ALA A 103 -3.49 23.90 10.43
C ALA A 103 -4.68 24.07 11.40
N ARG A 104 -4.96 23.08 12.24
CA ARG A 104 -5.98 23.14 13.28
C ARG A 104 -5.74 24.29 14.26
N GLU A 105 -4.50 24.46 14.73
CA GLU A 105 -4.13 25.54 15.66
C GLU A 105 -4.29 26.94 15.00
N ILE A 106 -3.96 27.06 13.69
CA ILE A 106 -4.14 28.32 12.94
C ILE A 106 -5.64 28.63 12.72
N LEU A 107 -6.48 27.61 12.57
CA LEU A 107 -7.90 27.76 12.35
C LEU A 107 -8.68 28.18 13.61
N ALA A 108 -8.14 27.99 14.79
CA ALA A 108 -8.84 28.29 16.04
C ALA A 108 -9.45 29.70 16.04
N PRO A 109 -10.70 29.90 16.47
CA PRO A 109 -11.58 28.93 17.15
C PRO A 109 -12.45 28.05 16.22
N GLN A 110 -12.28 28.10 14.89
CA GLN A 110 -12.99 27.20 13.97
C GLN A 110 -12.51 25.76 14.23
N PRO A 111 -13.40 24.81 14.54
CA PRO A 111 -13.01 23.42 14.78
C PRO A 111 -12.56 22.75 13.49
N LEU A 112 -11.53 21.91 13.61
CA LEU A 112 -11.09 20.96 12.58
C LEU A 112 -10.57 19.71 13.29
N LYS A 113 -11.20 18.57 13.08
CA LYS A 113 -10.74 17.30 13.64
C LYS A 113 -9.64 16.68 12.78
N VAL A 114 -8.68 16.01 13.40
CA VAL A 114 -7.52 15.41 12.72
C VAL A 114 -7.52 13.89 12.94
N VAL A 115 -7.65 13.14 11.86
CA VAL A 115 -7.49 11.67 11.83
C VAL A 115 -6.19 11.33 11.11
N THR A 116 -5.41 10.40 11.66
CA THR A 116 -4.11 10.00 11.09
C THR A 116 -4.06 8.50 10.85
N THR A 117 -3.79 8.09 9.59
CA THR A 117 -3.50 6.68 9.26
C THR A 117 -2.00 6.46 9.10
N LEU A 118 -1.47 5.49 9.83
CA LEU A 118 -0.07 5.06 9.79
C LEU A 118 0.10 3.96 8.74
N HIS A 119 1.16 4.06 7.92
CA HIS A 119 1.43 3.14 6.81
C HIS A 119 2.71 2.32 6.95
N GLY A 120 3.54 2.62 7.93
CA GLY A 120 4.74 1.86 8.30
C GLY A 120 6.03 2.59 8.03
N THR A 121 6.31 3.10 6.84
CA THR A 121 7.55 3.85 6.54
C THR A 121 7.69 5.07 7.45
N ASP A 122 6.59 5.72 7.79
CA ASP A 122 6.50 6.81 8.74
C ASP A 122 6.89 6.42 10.18
N ILE A 123 6.83 5.15 10.51
CA ILE A 123 7.19 4.60 11.81
C ILE A 123 8.56 3.92 11.76
N THR A 124 8.74 2.97 10.85
CA THR A 124 9.91 2.08 10.84
C THR A 124 11.18 2.73 10.28
N LEU A 125 11.05 3.74 9.42
CA LEU A 125 12.18 4.48 8.85
C LEU A 125 12.24 5.90 9.39
N VAL A 126 11.25 6.72 9.07
CA VAL A 126 11.24 8.15 9.43
C VAL A 126 11.07 8.34 10.93
N GLY A 127 10.12 7.62 11.56
CA GLY A 127 9.86 7.72 12.98
C GLY A 127 11.00 7.22 13.89
N ASN A 128 11.91 6.41 13.34
CA ASN A 128 13.12 5.97 14.07
C ASN A 128 14.31 6.91 13.91
N ASP A 129 14.27 7.85 12.98
CA ASP A 129 15.32 8.84 12.81
C ASP A 129 15.23 9.87 13.98
N PRO A 130 16.30 10.11 14.74
CA PRO A 130 16.30 11.07 15.84
C PRO A 130 15.83 12.47 15.45
N ASN A 131 16.02 12.87 14.18
CA ASN A 131 15.58 14.17 13.67
C ASN A 131 14.06 14.29 13.51
N TYR A 132 13.34 13.17 13.40
CA TYR A 132 11.89 13.14 13.18
C TYR A 132 11.11 12.49 14.33
N LEU A 133 11.76 11.80 15.25
CA LEU A 133 11.13 11.03 16.34
C LEU A 133 10.11 11.86 17.13
N GLU A 134 10.52 13.02 17.64
CA GLU A 134 9.66 13.86 18.48
C GLU A 134 8.51 14.50 17.69
N THR A 135 8.74 14.87 16.43
CA THR A 135 7.68 15.41 15.55
C THR A 135 6.70 14.33 15.14
N THR A 136 7.16 13.09 14.90
CA THR A 136 6.30 11.93 14.62
C THR A 136 5.42 11.62 15.82
N ARG A 137 6.02 11.53 17.02
CA ARG A 137 5.29 11.31 18.28
C ARG A 137 4.25 12.41 18.52
N PHE A 138 4.65 13.68 18.34
CA PHE A 138 3.76 14.82 18.48
C PHE A 138 2.55 14.74 17.54
N GLY A 139 2.77 14.48 16.24
CA GLY A 139 1.69 14.37 15.26
C GLY A 139 0.68 13.28 15.63
N ILE A 140 1.17 12.10 16.05
CA ILE A 140 0.31 10.98 16.48
C ILE A 140 -0.48 11.34 17.74
N VAL A 141 0.18 11.83 18.80
CA VAL A 141 -0.46 12.14 20.09
C VAL A 141 -1.48 13.28 19.99
N LYS A 142 -1.28 14.21 19.06
CA LYS A 142 -2.17 15.36 18.83
C LYS A 142 -3.30 15.10 17.85
N SER A 143 -3.34 13.96 17.18
CA SER A 143 -4.48 13.55 16.38
C SER A 143 -5.70 13.19 17.24
N ASP A 144 -6.90 13.50 16.78
CA ASP A 144 -8.15 13.15 17.48
C ASP A 144 -8.44 11.63 17.37
N ALA A 145 -8.04 11.00 16.25
CA ALA A 145 -7.99 9.54 16.13
C ALA A 145 -6.77 9.10 15.33
N VAL A 146 -6.28 7.91 15.62
CA VAL A 146 -5.13 7.30 14.93
C VAL A 146 -5.50 5.90 14.50
N THR A 147 -5.19 5.56 13.24
CA THR A 147 -5.35 4.21 12.72
C THR A 147 -4.03 3.64 12.21
N ALA A 148 -3.90 2.33 12.21
CA ALA A 148 -2.79 1.60 11.59
C ALA A 148 -3.34 0.53 10.66
N VAL A 149 -2.61 0.27 9.57
CA VAL A 149 -3.05 -0.68 8.53
C VAL A 149 -2.92 -2.16 8.94
N SER A 150 -2.34 -2.44 10.11
CA SER A 150 -2.22 -3.79 10.68
C SER A 150 -2.03 -3.75 12.19
N GLY A 151 -2.33 -4.87 12.86
CA GLY A 151 -2.03 -5.06 14.28
C GLY A 151 -0.54 -5.01 14.55
N ALA A 152 0.26 -5.62 13.67
CA ALA A 152 1.71 -5.57 13.75
C ALA A 152 2.26 -4.13 13.70
N LEU A 153 1.73 -3.27 12.83
CA LEU A 153 2.14 -1.86 12.77
C LEU A 153 1.72 -1.08 14.01
N ARG A 154 0.51 -1.30 14.53
CA ARG A 154 0.06 -0.70 15.79
C ARG A 154 1.03 -1.02 16.92
N GLU A 155 1.36 -2.29 17.12
CA GLU A 155 2.27 -2.74 18.18
C GLU A 155 3.68 -2.16 18.02
N ALA A 156 4.20 -2.20 16.78
CA ALA A 156 5.50 -1.59 16.46
C ALA A 156 5.50 -0.09 16.79
N THR A 157 4.44 0.65 16.42
CA THR A 157 4.30 2.08 16.69
C THR A 157 4.32 2.37 18.18
N GLN A 158 3.48 1.69 18.95
CA GLN A 158 3.39 1.90 20.42
C GLN A 158 4.73 1.58 21.09
N LYS A 159 5.39 0.51 20.69
CA LYS A 159 6.68 0.09 21.26
C LYS A 159 7.81 1.05 20.89
N GLN A 160 7.95 1.41 19.61
CA GLN A 160 9.08 2.23 19.13
C GLN A 160 8.97 3.67 19.60
N LEU A 161 7.77 4.24 19.57
CA LEU A 161 7.57 5.63 19.98
C LEU A 161 7.30 5.79 21.48
N GLY A 162 7.11 4.70 22.23
CA GLY A 162 6.81 4.75 23.67
C GLY A 162 5.53 5.53 23.97
N ILE A 163 4.48 5.38 23.17
CA ILE A 163 3.21 6.10 23.30
C ILE A 163 2.09 5.18 23.75
N GLY A 164 1.22 5.70 24.62
CA GLY A 164 -0.01 5.01 25.06
C GLY A 164 -1.26 5.39 24.27
N THR A 165 -1.12 6.12 23.18
CA THR A 165 -2.23 6.54 22.32
C THR A 165 -2.98 5.31 21.80
N HIS A 166 -4.32 5.36 21.87
CA HIS A 166 -5.15 4.34 21.25
C HIS A 166 -4.98 4.41 19.72
N ILE A 167 -4.77 3.24 19.10
CA ILE A 167 -4.60 3.13 17.65
C ILE A 167 -5.56 2.04 17.18
N ASP A 168 -6.55 2.42 16.38
CA ASP A 168 -7.47 1.50 15.75
C ASP A 168 -6.78 0.75 14.61
N VAL A 169 -7.07 -0.53 14.44
CA VAL A 169 -6.59 -1.30 13.29
C VAL A 169 -7.65 -1.25 12.20
N VAL A 170 -7.34 -0.53 11.12
CA VAL A 170 -8.16 -0.47 9.92
C VAL A 170 -7.30 -0.93 8.74
N PRO A 171 -7.49 -2.16 8.25
CA PRO A 171 -6.64 -2.71 7.19
C PRO A 171 -6.83 -1.97 5.87
N ASN A 172 -5.87 -2.13 4.97
CA ASN A 172 -6.09 -1.77 3.58
C ASN A 172 -7.17 -2.67 2.98
N PHE A 173 -7.77 -2.22 1.89
CA PHE A 173 -8.92 -2.88 1.28
C PHE A 173 -8.78 -3.00 -0.23
N ILE A 174 -9.66 -3.77 -0.82
CA ILE A 174 -9.77 -3.99 -2.25
C ILE A 174 -11.18 -3.64 -2.69
N ASN A 175 -11.30 -2.99 -3.86
CA ASN A 175 -12.56 -2.90 -4.58
C ASN A 175 -12.77 -4.19 -5.38
N PRO A 176 -13.71 -5.08 -4.98
CA PRO A 176 -13.86 -6.40 -5.61
C PRO A 176 -14.21 -6.34 -7.10
N ALA A 177 -14.88 -5.27 -7.54
CA ALA A 177 -15.29 -5.11 -8.93
C ALA A 177 -14.09 -4.89 -9.88
N ARG A 178 -13.00 -4.32 -9.38
CA ARG A 178 -11.76 -4.12 -10.16
C ARG A 178 -10.95 -5.39 -10.30
N PHE A 179 -10.94 -6.23 -9.29
CA PHE A 179 -10.11 -7.44 -9.20
C PHE A 179 -10.94 -8.69 -9.55
N HIS A 180 -11.77 -8.60 -10.61
CA HIS A 180 -12.59 -9.72 -11.07
C HIS A 180 -11.83 -10.56 -12.12
N ASP A 181 -11.84 -11.87 -11.97
CA ASP A 181 -11.07 -12.86 -12.75
C ASP A 181 -11.45 -12.97 -14.25
N ALA A 182 -12.65 -12.55 -14.63
CA ALA A 182 -13.24 -12.89 -15.92
C ALA A 182 -12.81 -12.00 -17.10
N LYS A 183 -12.26 -10.80 -16.86
CA LYS A 183 -12.06 -9.83 -17.95
C LYS A 183 -10.66 -9.80 -18.57
N ALA A 184 -9.66 -10.40 -17.93
CA ALA A 184 -8.27 -10.18 -18.26
C ALA A 184 -7.49 -11.44 -18.71
N GLN A 185 -8.11 -12.61 -18.81
CA GLN A 185 -7.44 -13.84 -19.28
C GLN A 185 -6.68 -13.69 -20.61
N ASN A 186 -7.06 -12.73 -21.46
CA ASN A 186 -6.35 -12.41 -22.69
C ASN A 186 -5.11 -11.51 -22.49
N GLY A 187 -5.04 -10.75 -21.40
CA GLY A 187 -3.92 -9.81 -21.15
C GLY A 187 -2.65 -10.51 -20.66
N ALA A 188 -2.79 -11.48 -19.76
CA ALA A 188 -1.65 -12.19 -19.16
C ALA A 188 -0.96 -13.15 -20.14
N ASN A 189 -1.66 -13.68 -21.13
CA ASN A 189 -1.09 -14.56 -22.15
C ASN A 189 0.03 -13.90 -22.97
N ARG A 190 0.09 -12.57 -23.02
CA ARG A 190 1.19 -11.86 -23.72
C ARG A 190 2.55 -11.94 -23.00
N TRP A 191 2.55 -12.30 -21.72
CA TRP A 191 3.76 -12.33 -20.90
C TRP A 191 4.41 -13.71 -20.78
N ARG A 192 3.76 -14.74 -21.27
CA ARG A 192 4.26 -16.13 -21.22
C ARG A 192 3.98 -16.87 -22.52
N GLY A 193 4.79 -17.87 -22.83
CA GLY A 193 4.56 -18.82 -23.91
C GLY A 193 3.48 -19.86 -23.56
N GLU A 194 3.12 -20.67 -24.54
CA GLU A 194 2.19 -21.78 -24.35
C GLU A 194 2.78 -22.80 -23.36
N GLY A 195 2.01 -23.15 -22.32
CA GLY A 195 2.41 -24.09 -21.29
C GLY A 195 3.37 -23.54 -20.22
N GLU A 196 3.85 -22.32 -20.34
CA GLU A 196 4.70 -21.69 -19.32
C GLU A 196 3.85 -21.20 -18.13
N LYS A 197 4.40 -21.26 -16.92
CA LYS A 197 3.83 -20.65 -15.71
C LYS A 197 4.32 -19.22 -15.54
N LEU A 198 3.45 -18.34 -15.06
CA LEU A 198 3.77 -16.92 -14.83
C LEU A 198 3.90 -16.63 -13.33
N LEU A 199 5.10 -16.27 -12.89
CA LEU A 199 5.35 -15.75 -11.56
C LEU A 199 5.38 -14.22 -11.63
N VAL A 200 4.84 -13.55 -10.62
CA VAL A 200 4.76 -12.08 -10.57
C VAL A 200 5.31 -11.58 -9.25
N HIS A 201 6.01 -10.44 -9.29
CA HIS A 201 6.35 -9.62 -8.14
C HIS A 201 6.02 -8.16 -8.44
N ILE A 202 5.43 -7.47 -7.46
CA ILE A 202 5.06 -6.04 -7.57
C ILE A 202 5.63 -5.28 -6.39
N SER A 203 6.51 -4.32 -6.63
CA SER A 203 7.03 -3.44 -5.58
C SER A 203 7.71 -2.18 -6.13
N ASN A 204 8.17 -1.30 -5.23
CA ASN A 204 8.95 -0.10 -5.56
C ASN A 204 10.47 -0.34 -5.54
N PHE A 205 10.94 -1.54 -5.75
CA PHE A 205 12.33 -2.01 -5.87
C PHE A 205 13.32 -1.32 -4.90
N ARG A 206 12.90 -1.18 -3.64
CA ARG A 206 13.78 -0.75 -2.55
C ARG A 206 14.47 -1.95 -1.90
N PRO A 207 15.62 -1.76 -1.22
CA PRO A 207 16.36 -2.86 -0.57
C PRO A 207 15.48 -3.75 0.31
N VAL A 208 14.56 -3.18 1.09
CA VAL A 208 13.63 -3.92 1.97
C VAL A 208 12.68 -4.85 1.22
N LYS A 209 12.53 -4.72 -0.10
CA LYS A 209 11.70 -5.60 -0.94
C LYS A 209 12.44 -6.83 -1.44
N ARG A 210 13.77 -6.87 -1.26
CA ARG A 210 14.63 -8.02 -1.57
C ARG A 210 14.37 -8.62 -2.96
N VAL A 211 14.25 -7.76 -3.98
CA VAL A 211 13.88 -8.20 -5.34
C VAL A 211 14.95 -9.13 -5.95
N HIS A 212 16.19 -9.08 -5.46
CA HIS A 212 17.22 -10.05 -5.82
C HIS A 212 16.85 -11.48 -5.35
N ASP A 213 16.21 -11.63 -4.18
CA ASP A 213 15.71 -12.94 -3.72
C ASP A 213 14.57 -13.45 -4.62
N VAL A 214 13.75 -12.55 -5.17
CA VAL A 214 12.73 -12.93 -6.17
C VAL A 214 13.38 -13.59 -7.37
N VAL A 215 14.50 -13.04 -7.87
CA VAL A 215 15.25 -13.61 -9.00
C VAL A 215 15.88 -14.93 -8.62
N GLU A 216 16.43 -15.09 -7.42
CA GLU A 216 17.02 -16.37 -6.95
C GLU A 216 15.95 -17.45 -6.77
N ILE A 217 14.80 -17.12 -6.19
CA ILE A 217 13.65 -18.03 -6.09
C ILE A 217 13.23 -18.47 -7.50
N PHE A 218 13.06 -17.49 -8.40
CA PHE A 218 12.67 -17.76 -9.79
C PHE A 218 13.68 -18.66 -10.52
N ARG A 219 14.99 -18.41 -10.38
CA ARG A 219 16.04 -19.25 -10.97
C ARG A 219 15.88 -20.73 -10.59
N LYS A 220 15.69 -21.00 -9.30
CA LYS A 220 15.48 -22.36 -8.77
C LYS A 220 14.19 -23.00 -9.25
N VAL A 221 13.13 -22.19 -9.43
CA VAL A 221 11.86 -22.63 -10.02
C VAL A 221 12.02 -22.92 -11.51
N HIS A 222 12.68 -22.03 -12.26
CA HIS A 222 12.83 -22.12 -13.71
C HIS A 222 13.66 -23.37 -14.15
N GLU A 223 14.56 -23.84 -13.29
CA GLU A 223 15.29 -25.09 -13.50
C GLU A 223 14.39 -26.35 -13.51
N GLN A 224 13.18 -26.26 -12.92
CA GLN A 224 12.30 -27.41 -12.72
C GLN A 224 10.93 -27.23 -13.42
N VAL A 225 10.49 -26.00 -13.65
CA VAL A 225 9.18 -25.66 -14.22
C VAL A 225 9.38 -24.65 -15.33
N SER A 226 8.87 -24.95 -16.52
CA SER A 226 8.86 -23.97 -17.63
C SER A 226 8.05 -22.75 -17.19
N SER A 227 8.70 -21.60 -17.04
CA SER A 227 8.12 -20.44 -16.37
C SER A 227 8.71 -19.12 -16.84
N ARG A 228 7.99 -18.04 -16.59
CA ARG A 228 8.41 -16.65 -16.77
C ARG A 228 8.25 -15.86 -15.47
N LEU A 229 9.12 -14.88 -15.25
CA LEU A 229 9.00 -13.93 -14.15
C LEU A 229 8.66 -12.54 -14.68
N LEU A 230 7.64 -11.94 -14.13
CA LEU A 230 7.27 -10.56 -14.40
C LEU A 230 7.54 -9.70 -13.17
N LEU A 231 8.43 -8.73 -13.33
CA LEU A 231 8.80 -7.75 -12.30
C LEU A 231 8.12 -6.42 -12.62
N VAL A 232 7.15 -6.06 -11.76
CA VAL A 232 6.30 -4.87 -11.90
C VAL A 232 6.73 -3.83 -10.88
N GLY A 233 6.99 -2.62 -11.34
CA GLY A 233 7.45 -1.53 -10.52
C GLY A 233 8.84 -1.03 -10.92
N ASP A 234 9.31 -0.06 -10.17
CA ASP A 234 10.61 0.58 -10.40
C ASP A 234 11.19 1.08 -9.08
N GLY A 235 12.50 1.32 -9.05
CA GLY A 235 13.17 1.84 -7.87
C GLY A 235 14.68 1.71 -7.92
N PRO A 236 15.36 2.12 -6.83
CA PRO A 236 16.82 2.24 -6.82
C PRO A 236 17.58 0.93 -7.04
N ASP A 237 16.99 -0.22 -6.74
CA ASP A 237 17.64 -1.51 -6.91
C ASP A 237 17.45 -2.13 -8.31
N ARG A 238 16.62 -1.54 -9.17
CA ARG A 238 16.34 -2.10 -10.51
C ARG A 238 17.60 -2.44 -11.30
N PRO A 239 18.61 -1.56 -11.45
CA PRO A 239 19.81 -1.89 -12.21
C PRO A 239 20.58 -3.08 -11.63
N LYS A 240 20.61 -3.22 -10.29
CA LYS A 240 21.27 -4.33 -9.61
C LYS A 240 20.52 -5.65 -9.85
N VAL A 241 19.19 -5.60 -9.82
CA VAL A 241 18.32 -6.78 -10.07
C VAL A 241 18.43 -7.25 -11.51
N GLU A 242 18.47 -6.33 -12.48
CA GLU A 242 18.71 -6.66 -13.89
C GLU A 242 20.08 -7.32 -14.10
N GLN A 243 21.14 -6.81 -13.47
CA GLN A 243 22.47 -7.42 -13.52
C GLN A 243 22.46 -8.80 -12.87
N HIS A 244 21.83 -8.93 -11.70
CA HIS A 244 21.71 -10.21 -10.99
C HIS A 244 20.99 -11.28 -11.84
N ALA A 245 19.93 -10.92 -12.55
CA ALA A 245 19.23 -11.84 -13.46
C ALA A 245 20.14 -12.33 -14.61
N ARG A 246 21.06 -11.47 -15.12
CA ARG A 246 22.06 -11.86 -16.11
C ARG A 246 23.10 -12.82 -15.51
N ASP A 247 23.61 -12.50 -14.33
CA ASP A 247 24.62 -13.31 -13.63
C ASP A 247 24.07 -14.71 -13.29
N CYS A 248 22.78 -14.78 -12.99
CA CYS A 248 22.04 -16.03 -12.76
C CYS A 248 21.65 -16.79 -14.04
N GLY A 249 21.84 -16.20 -15.22
CA GLY A 249 21.52 -16.82 -16.51
C GLY A 249 20.02 -16.93 -16.82
N VAL A 250 19.16 -16.17 -16.12
CA VAL A 250 17.69 -16.22 -16.31
C VAL A 250 17.11 -14.95 -16.92
N PHE A 251 17.94 -14.00 -17.33
CA PHE A 251 17.51 -12.70 -17.82
C PHE A 251 16.47 -12.77 -18.97
N ASP A 252 16.62 -13.71 -19.89
CA ASP A 252 15.71 -13.88 -21.04
C ASP A 252 14.32 -14.41 -20.64
N ALA A 253 14.20 -14.98 -19.43
CA ALA A 253 12.94 -15.43 -18.84
C ALA A 253 12.33 -14.41 -17.85
N VAL A 254 13.01 -13.28 -17.63
CA VAL A 254 12.54 -12.19 -16.73
C VAL A 254 12.15 -10.96 -17.54
N THR A 255 10.98 -10.41 -17.26
CA THR A 255 10.49 -9.18 -17.91
C THR A 255 10.30 -8.08 -16.87
N PHE A 256 10.92 -6.92 -17.12
CA PHE A 256 10.81 -5.71 -16.29
C PHE A 256 9.89 -4.70 -16.98
N ILE A 257 8.70 -4.44 -16.45
CA ILE A 257 7.71 -3.58 -17.11
C ILE A 257 7.58 -2.18 -16.51
N GLY A 258 8.29 -1.87 -15.42
CA GLY A 258 8.18 -0.58 -14.75
C GLY A 258 6.86 -0.42 -13.98
N ASN A 259 6.53 0.83 -13.64
CA ASN A 259 5.29 1.15 -12.93
C ASN A 259 4.08 1.06 -13.87
N VAL A 260 3.04 0.39 -13.40
CA VAL A 260 1.76 0.28 -14.11
C VAL A 260 0.62 0.72 -13.19
N PRO A 261 -0.38 1.43 -13.71
CA PRO A 261 -1.52 1.90 -12.92
C PRO A 261 -2.53 0.78 -12.59
N LEU A 262 -2.66 -0.22 -13.46
CA LEU A 262 -3.66 -1.30 -13.39
C LEU A 262 -2.96 -2.66 -13.22
N VAL A 263 -2.59 -2.99 -11.98
CA VAL A 263 -1.89 -4.25 -11.68
C VAL A 263 -2.79 -5.47 -11.79
N GLU A 264 -4.09 -5.30 -11.63
CA GLU A 264 -5.11 -6.35 -11.77
C GLU A 264 -5.08 -7.02 -13.14
N GLU A 265 -4.83 -6.27 -14.23
CA GLU A 265 -4.74 -6.84 -15.59
C GLU A 265 -3.57 -7.82 -15.75
N ILE A 266 -2.56 -7.69 -14.90
CA ILE A 266 -1.39 -8.57 -14.88
C ILE A 266 -1.66 -9.75 -13.95
N LEU A 267 -2.16 -9.47 -12.75
CA LEU A 267 -2.34 -10.47 -11.70
C LEU A 267 -3.35 -11.56 -12.09
N VAL A 268 -4.44 -11.21 -12.77
CA VAL A 268 -5.46 -12.18 -13.19
C VAL A 268 -4.91 -13.36 -14.01
N GLY A 269 -3.80 -13.19 -14.68
CA GLY A 269 -3.19 -14.28 -15.46
C GLY A 269 -1.95 -14.91 -14.80
N ALA A 270 -1.60 -14.48 -13.60
CA ALA A 270 -0.47 -15.04 -12.88
C ALA A 270 -0.79 -16.39 -12.25
N ASP A 271 0.22 -17.24 -12.13
CA ASP A 271 0.12 -18.54 -11.45
C ASP A 271 0.57 -18.45 -9.99
N LEU A 272 1.48 -17.52 -9.67
CA LEU A 272 2.07 -17.38 -8.35
C LEU A 272 2.58 -15.95 -8.11
N PHE A 273 2.43 -15.44 -6.89
CA PHE A 273 2.97 -14.16 -6.47
C PHE A 273 4.08 -14.33 -5.44
N LEU A 274 5.22 -13.65 -5.64
CA LEU A 274 6.38 -13.73 -4.76
C LEU A 274 6.58 -12.41 -4.01
N LEU A 275 6.72 -12.46 -2.68
CA LEU A 275 6.94 -11.28 -1.83
C LEU A 275 7.93 -11.57 -0.69
N PRO A 276 9.24 -11.73 -0.98
CA PRO A 276 10.28 -12.05 0.02
C PRO A 276 10.77 -10.84 0.81
N SER A 277 9.90 -9.86 1.07
CA SER A 277 10.25 -8.60 1.72
C SER A 277 10.88 -8.79 3.10
N GLU A 278 11.82 -7.94 3.46
CA GLU A 278 12.40 -7.87 4.81
C GLU A 278 11.44 -7.22 5.81
N THR A 279 10.66 -6.24 5.35
CA THR A 279 9.64 -5.58 6.16
C THR A 279 8.41 -5.26 5.30
N GLU A 280 7.22 -5.50 5.86
CA GLU A 280 5.93 -5.13 5.27
C GLU A 280 4.98 -4.67 6.36
N SER A 281 4.39 -3.50 6.17
CA SER A 281 3.42 -2.99 7.15
C SER A 281 2.07 -3.67 7.02
N PHE A 282 1.72 -4.13 5.80
CA PHE A 282 0.46 -4.82 5.51
C PHE A 282 0.62 -5.87 4.40
N GLY A 283 1.16 -5.47 3.24
CA GLY A 283 1.27 -6.35 2.06
C GLY A 283 0.16 -6.12 1.04
N LEU A 284 -0.10 -4.87 0.66
CA LEU A 284 -1.15 -4.53 -0.33
C LEU A 284 -1.01 -5.33 -1.63
N ALA A 285 0.21 -5.52 -2.14
CA ALA A 285 0.43 -6.29 -3.36
C ALA A 285 0.08 -7.78 -3.20
N ALA A 286 0.26 -8.37 -2.00
CA ALA A 286 -0.21 -9.71 -1.69
C ALA A 286 -1.75 -9.76 -1.64
N LEU A 287 -2.39 -8.74 -1.05
CA LEU A 287 -3.84 -8.63 -1.04
C LEU A 287 -4.41 -8.53 -2.46
N GLU A 288 -3.79 -7.71 -3.33
CA GLU A 288 -4.15 -7.57 -4.74
C GLU A 288 -4.00 -8.91 -5.49
N ALA A 289 -2.93 -9.67 -5.24
CA ALA A 289 -2.72 -11.00 -5.83
C ALA A 289 -3.79 -12.00 -5.39
N LEU A 290 -4.06 -12.09 -4.10
CA LEU A 290 -5.09 -12.99 -3.56
C LEU A 290 -6.49 -12.65 -4.10
N SER A 291 -6.80 -11.36 -4.31
CA SER A 291 -8.09 -10.95 -4.90
C SER A 291 -8.25 -11.39 -6.36
N CYS A 292 -7.14 -11.65 -7.07
CA CYS A 292 -7.09 -12.23 -8.41
C CYS A 292 -6.97 -13.77 -8.41
N GLU A 293 -7.20 -14.43 -7.29
CA GLU A 293 -7.02 -15.89 -7.13
C GLU A 293 -5.58 -16.38 -7.35
N VAL A 294 -4.59 -15.52 -7.09
CA VAL A 294 -3.17 -15.85 -7.21
C VAL A 294 -2.60 -16.18 -5.83
N PRO A 295 -2.16 -17.43 -5.58
CA PRO A 295 -1.51 -17.79 -4.32
C PRO A 295 -0.23 -16.99 -4.08
N VAL A 296 0.08 -16.79 -2.80
CA VAL A 296 1.21 -15.95 -2.39
C VAL A 296 2.28 -16.78 -1.68
N ILE A 297 3.53 -16.59 -2.06
CA ILE A 297 4.69 -17.01 -1.27
C ILE A 297 5.39 -15.76 -0.75
N ALA A 298 5.42 -15.60 0.56
CA ALA A 298 5.90 -14.40 1.21
C ALA A 298 6.74 -14.71 2.45
N THR A 299 7.32 -13.68 3.02
CA THR A 299 7.99 -13.75 4.33
C THR A 299 7.02 -13.50 5.47
N ALA A 300 7.25 -14.13 6.63
CA ALA A 300 6.45 -14.00 7.84
C ALA A 300 6.81 -12.70 8.60
N VAL A 301 6.65 -11.52 7.98
CA VAL A 301 7.04 -10.23 8.56
C VAL A 301 5.90 -9.24 8.61
N GLY A 302 5.88 -8.41 9.67
CA GLY A 302 4.92 -7.32 9.83
C GLY A 302 3.47 -7.75 9.67
N GLY A 303 2.73 -7.08 8.81
CA GLY A 303 1.32 -7.36 8.54
C GLY A 303 1.06 -8.51 7.55
N LEU A 304 2.09 -9.12 6.94
CA LEU A 304 1.89 -10.21 5.98
C LEU A 304 1.14 -11.42 6.55
N PRO A 305 1.38 -11.86 7.81
CA PRO A 305 0.60 -12.93 8.41
C PRO A 305 -0.89 -12.60 8.66
N GLU A 306 -1.27 -11.33 8.58
CA GLU A 306 -2.67 -10.90 8.67
C GLU A 306 -3.40 -11.03 7.31
N VAL A 307 -2.63 -11.10 6.20
CA VAL A 307 -3.14 -11.20 4.82
C VAL A 307 -2.99 -12.60 4.26
N VAL A 308 -1.81 -13.20 4.43
CA VAL A 308 -1.48 -14.54 3.92
C VAL A 308 -1.70 -15.57 5.03
N ARG A 309 -2.56 -16.55 4.76
CA ARG A 309 -2.88 -17.65 5.67
C ARG A 309 -2.11 -18.89 5.24
N GLU A 310 -1.26 -19.38 6.17
CA GLU A 310 -0.39 -20.54 5.95
C GLU A 310 -1.21 -21.77 5.53
N ASP A 311 -0.78 -22.44 4.45
CA ASP A 311 -1.38 -23.66 3.88
C ASP A 311 -2.85 -23.53 3.42
N GLU A 312 -3.39 -22.29 3.38
CA GLU A 312 -4.74 -22.01 2.91
C GLU A 312 -4.75 -21.20 1.60
N ASN A 313 -4.04 -20.05 1.58
CA ASN A 313 -3.97 -19.16 0.42
C ASN A 313 -2.53 -18.81 0.02
N GLY A 314 -1.53 -19.30 0.76
CA GLY A 314 -0.13 -19.08 0.52
C GLY A 314 0.77 -19.77 1.51
N TYR A 315 2.04 -19.40 1.48
CA TYR A 315 3.07 -19.87 2.39
C TYR A 315 3.89 -18.71 2.92
N LEU A 316 4.28 -18.80 4.20
CA LEU A 316 5.07 -17.80 4.90
C LEU A 316 6.40 -18.38 5.37
N PHE A 317 7.49 -17.70 5.08
CA PHE A 317 8.85 -18.14 5.37
C PHE A 317 9.67 -17.10 6.15
N PRO A 318 10.73 -17.48 6.84
CA PRO A 318 11.72 -16.53 7.34
C PRO A 318 12.34 -15.69 6.23
N VAL A 319 12.76 -14.47 6.56
CA VAL A 319 13.48 -13.59 5.61
C VAL A 319 14.76 -14.27 5.13
N GLY A 320 14.94 -14.31 3.82
CA GLY A 320 16.13 -14.90 3.18
C GLY A 320 16.09 -16.41 3.00
N ASP A 321 15.00 -17.09 3.38
CA ASP A 321 14.84 -18.55 3.15
C ASP A 321 14.40 -18.82 1.69
N VAL A 322 15.27 -18.45 0.76
CA VAL A 322 15.07 -18.59 -0.69
C VAL A 322 14.85 -20.05 -1.10
N ASP A 323 15.53 -20.99 -0.44
CA ASP A 323 15.44 -22.41 -0.80
C ASP A 323 14.06 -22.99 -0.49
N SER A 324 13.53 -22.74 0.70
CA SER A 324 12.19 -23.22 1.08
C SER A 324 11.10 -22.52 0.26
N MET A 325 11.24 -21.21 0.00
CA MET A 325 10.32 -20.46 -0.85
C MET A 325 10.28 -21.02 -2.28
N ALA A 326 11.43 -21.34 -2.85
CA ALA A 326 11.53 -21.94 -4.18
C ALA A 326 10.91 -23.35 -4.22
N ALA A 327 11.18 -24.19 -3.23
CA ALA A 327 10.60 -25.52 -3.14
C ALA A 327 9.06 -25.49 -3.04
N ALA A 328 8.51 -24.58 -2.24
CA ALA A 328 7.06 -24.36 -2.13
C ALA A 328 6.46 -23.84 -3.44
N ALA A 329 7.17 -22.92 -4.14
CA ALA A 329 6.77 -22.41 -5.44
C ALA A 329 6.68 -23.57 -6.48
N VAL A 330 7.69 -24.41 -6.58
CA VAL A 330 7.72 -25.58 -7.46
C VAL A 330 6.54 -26.51 -7.15
N ALA A 331 6.33 -26.83 -5.86
CA ALA A 331 5.24 -27.71 -5.43
C ALA A 331 3.85 -27.18 -5.85
N LEU A 332 3.59 -25.86 -5.69
CA LEU A 332 2.34 -25.24 -6.11
C LEU A 332 2.19 -25.16 -7.64
N LEU A 333 3.28 -24.91 -8.37
CA LEU A 333 3.23 -24.79 -9.82
C LEU A 333 3.05 -26.12 -10.53
N LEU A 334 3.48 -27.24 -9.91
CA LEU A 334 3.28 -28.59 -10.41
C LEU A 334 1.93 -29.21 -10.02
N ASP A 335 1.26 -28.65 -9.00
CA ASP A 335 -0.06 -29.11 -8.53
C ASP A 335 -1.13 -28.05 -8.84
N ASP A 336 -1.67 -28.09 -10.03
CA ASP A 336 -2.69 -27.15 -10.50
C ASP A 336 -3.98 -27.16 -9.64
N GLU A 337 -4.35 -28.31 -9.06
CA GLU A 337 -5.54 -28.42 -8.22
C GLU A 337 -5.33 -27.65 -6.90
N ARG A 338 -4.20 -27.92 -6.23
CA ARG A 338 -3.83 -27.23 -4.99
C ARG A 338 -3.68 -25.73 -5.22
N ARG A 339 -3.00 -25.33 -6.30
CA ARG A 339 -2.81 -23.92 -6.66
C ARG A 339 -4.15 -23.20 -6.83
N ARG A 340 -5.08 -23.79 -7.59
CA ARG A 340 -6.43 -23.22 -7.78
C ARG A 340 -7.25 -23.19 -6.48
N ARG A 341 -7.10 -24.18 -5.63
CA ARG A 341 -7.75 -24.20 -4.31
C ARG A 341 -7.26 -23.04 -3.46
N PHE A 342 -5.93 -22.83 -3.39
CA PHE A 342 -5.32 -21.69 -2.68
C PHE A 342 -5.78 -20.35 -3.23
N GLY A 343 -5.84 -20.21 -4.55
CA GLY A 343 -6.34 -19.01 -5.19
C GLY A 343 -7.77 -18.66 -4.77
N ARG A 344 -8.68 -19.64 -4.88
CA ARG A 344 -10.10 -19.45 -4.44
C ARG A 344 -10.20 -19.10 -2.96
N ALA A 345 -9.52 -19.83 -2.08
CA ALA A 345 -9.50 -19.55 -0.66
C ALA A 345 -8.94 -18.15 -0.35
N GLY A 346 -7.91 -17.73 -1.11
CA GLY A 346 -7.35 -16.38 -1.00
C GLY A 346 -8.38 -15.30 -1.34
N ARG A 347 -9.08 -15.45 -2.45
CA ARG A 347 -10.13 -14.51 -2.85
C ARG A 347 -11.30 -14.48 -1.85
N GLU A 348 -11.77 -15.62 -1.39
CA GLU A 348 -12.83 -15.70 -0.37
C GLU A 348 -12.40 -14.95 0.91
N TRP A 349 -11.19 -15.17 1.39
CA TRP A 349 -10.62 -14.49 2.53
C TRP A 349 -10.54 -12.96 2.35
N VAL A 350 -10.11 -12.51 1.16
CA VAL A 350 -10.04 -11.08 0.83
C VAL A 350 -11.43 -10.44 0.86
N LEU A 351 -12.43 -11.06 0.24
CA LEU A 351 -13.80 -10.56 0.20
C LEU A 351 -14.45 -10.53 1.59
N GLU A 352 -14.09 -11.45 2.47
CA GLU A 352 -14.63 -11.52 3.83
C GLU A 352 -14.01 -10.44 4.76
N GLN A 353 -12.71 -10.17 4.65
CA GLN A 353 -11.98 -9.37 5.63
C GLN A 353 -11.59 -7.98 5.15
N PHE A 354 -11.41 -7.79 3.83
CA PHE A 354 -10.79 -6.62 3.22
C PHE A 354 -11.64 -5.98 2.12
N ASP A 355 -12.95 -6.22 2.14
CA ASP A 355 -13.91 -5.61 1.23
C ASP A 355 -13.98 -4.09 1.43
N GLU A 356 -14.01 -3.32 0.34
CA GLU A 356 -14.04 -1.87 0.34
C GLU A 356 -15.18 -1.31 1.20
N ALA A 357 -16.40 -1.83 1.03
CA ALA A 357 -17.57 -1.30 1.72
C ALA A 357 -17.46 -1.44 3.24
N GLU A 358 -16.98 -2.60 3.71
CA GLU A 358 -16.80 -2.89 5.13
C GLU A 358 -15.69 -2.02 5.74
N VAL A 359 -14.55 -1.88 5.05
CA VAL A 359 -13.41 -1.10 5.58
C VAL A 359 -13.72 0.41 5.55
N VAL A 360 -14.36 0.91 4.50
CA VAL A 360 -14.80 2.31 4.41
C VAL A 360 -15.79 2.65 5.52
N GLU A 361 -16.71 1.72 5.87
CA GLU A 361 -17.63 1.93 6.98
C GLU A 361 -16.92 1.91 8.35
N ARG A 362 -15.79 1.19 8.52
CA ARG A 362 -14.95 1.33 9.73
C ARG A 362 -14.38 2.75 9.85
N TYR A 363 -13.88 3.34 8.75
CA TYR A 363 -13.43 4.73 8.74
C TYR A 363 -14.57 5.71 9.05
N ARG A 364 -15.78 5.52 8.46
CA ARG A 364 -16.93 6.37 8.76
C ARG A 364 -17.36 6.32 10.23
N ARG A 365 -17.26 5.16 10.87
CA ARG A 365 -17.52 5.04 12.32
C ARG A 365 -16.53 5.85 13.15
N ILE A 366 -15.24 5.78 12.82
CA ILE A 366 -14.19 6.58 13.48
C ILE A 366 -14.47 8.08 13.25
N TYR A 367 -14.80 8.49 12.04
CA TYR A 367 -15.10 9.91 11.76
C TYR A 367 -16.31 10.43 12.55
N ARG A 368 -17.39 9.65 12.62
CA ARG A 368 -18.58 10.04 13.42
C ARG A 368 -18.22 10.16 14.90
N GLN A 369 -17.49 9.20 15.44
CA GLN A 369 -17.06 9.24 16.85
C GLN A 369 -16.22 10.48 17.13
N VAL A 370 -15.23 10.80 16.30
CA VAL A 370 -14.37 11.97 16.46
C VAL A 370 -15.16 13.29 16.37
N LEU A 371 -16.23 13.34 15.58
CA LEU A 371 -17.07 14.53 15.42
C LEU A 371 -18.08 14.72 16.55
N GLU A 372 -18.43 13.65 17.29
CA GLU A 372 -19.32 13.67 18.45
C GLU A 372 -18.59 14.09 19.74
N ASP A 373 -17.26 13.84 19.84
CA ASP A 373 -16.38 14.24 20.96
C ASP A 373 -15.99 15.73 20.85
#